data_753b81703c9456fb14653438f0ad96a1
#
_entry.id   753b81703c9456fb14653438f0ad96a1
#
_cell.length_a   1.000
_cell.length_b   1.000
_cell.length_c   1.000
_cell.angle_alpha   90.00
_cell.angle_beta   90.00
_cell.angle_gamma   90.00
#
_symmetry.space_group_name_H-M   'P 1'
#
loop_
_entity.id
_entity.type
_entity.pdbx_description
1 polymer ?
#
loop_
_entity_poly.entity_id
_entity_poly.type
_entity_poly.pdbx_seq_one_letter_code
_entity_poly.pdbx_strand_id
1 'polypeptide(L)'
;MTPVAAIARRTSMPSPRIKLNVGVLRNPAWVCFVWFGLTAGASLLAVPAIFSAESATRAVSLDVARSVFELLGKAELILLVMLLTLVRVTDQAGRLWAWCAVLALIMIAQVAWLIPELSARTDSILGGVEPPPSIAHAAYSISGLVKLACLFILGVMTNKGRPGG
;
A
#
# COMPACT_ATOMS: atom_id res chain seq x y z
N MET A 1 -52.87 -49.19 13.48
CA MET A 1 -52.31 -48.22 14.38
C MET A 1 -50.82 -48.15 14.09
N THR A 2 -50.42 -47.24 13.24
CA THR A 2 -49.04 -47.02 12.82
C THR A 2 -48.47 -45.83 13.57
N PRO A 3 -47.25 -45.85 14.17
CA PRO A 3 -46.67 -44.72 14.81
C PRO A 3 -45.86 -43.93 13.77
N VAL A 4 -46.32 -42.71 13.47
CA VAL A 4 -45.62 -41.69 12.75
C VAL A 4 -44.70 -40.94 13.76
N ALA A 5 -43.48 -41.41 13.94
CA ALA A 5 -42.53 -40.75 14.83
C ALA A 5 -41.07 -41.01 14.39
N ALA A 6 -40.72 -40.62 13.18
CA ALA A 6 -39.31 -40.75 12.73
C ALA A 6 -38.89 -39.73 11.64
N ILE A 7 -39.28 -38.47 11.75
CA ILE A 7 -38.77 -37.42 10.86
C ILE A 7 -38.51 -36.14 11.68
N ALA A 8 -37.42 -36.09 12.38
CA ALA A 8 -36.80 -34.81 12.80
C ALA A 8 -35.33 -35.01 13.20
N ARG A 9 -34.49 -35.63 12.34
CA ARG A 9 -33.07 -35.36 12.45
C ARG A 9 -32.80 -34.06 11.71
N ARG A 10 -32.86 -32.95 12.45
CA ARG A 10 -32.24 -31.70 12.00
C ARG A 10 -30.76 -31.98 11.82
N THR A 11 -30.32 -32.12 10.58
CA THR A 11 -28.92 -31.97 10.22
C THR A 11 -28.56 -30.53 10.46
N SER A 12 -28.04 -30.24 11.66
CA SER A 12 -27.38 -28.97 11.93
C SER A 12 -26.13 -28.92 11.05
N MET A 13 -26.24 -28.25 9.90
CA MET A 13 -25.04 -27.90 9.10
C MET A 13 -24.12 -27.12 10.02
N PRO A 14 -22.85 -27.56 10.18
CA PRO A 14 -21.88 -26.76 10.90
C PRO A 14 -21.66 -25.44 10.11
N SER A 15 -22.02 -24.31 10.70
CA SER A 15 -21.71 -23.03 10.15
C SER A 15 -20.20 -22.95 9.94
N PRO A 16 -19.69 -22.55 8.75
CA PRO A 16 -18.26 -22.37 8.53
C PRO A 16 -17.78 -21.23 9.43
N ARG A 17 -17.25 -21.56 10.60
CA ARG A 17 -16.55 -20.58 11.42
C ARG A 17 -15.24 -20.30 10.73
N ILE A 18 -15.15 -19.15 10.04
CA ILE A 18 -13.89 -18.61 9.56
C ILE A 18 -13.04 -18.35 10.79
N LYS A 19 -12.15 -19.27 11.14
CA LYS A 19 -11.15 -19.09 12.17
C LYS A 19 -10.11 -18.13 11.58
N LEU A 20 -10.27 -16.83 11.83
CA LEU A 20 -9.24 -15.85 11.58
C LEU A 20 -7.98 -16.30 12.35
N ASN A 21 -6.97 -16.76 11.61
CA ASN A 21 -5.71 -17.17 12.21
C ASN A 21 -4.96 -15.91 12.66
N VAL A 22 -5.08 -15.57 13.94
CA VAL A 22 -4.45 -14.37 14.54
C VAL A 22 -2.95 -14.32 14.27
N GLY A 23 -2.28 -15.47 14.09
CA GLY A 23 -0.88 -15.57 13.70
C GLY A 23 -0.58 -14.97 12.33
N VAL A 24 -1.55 -14.97 11.40
CA VAL A 24 -1.41 -14.31 10.09
C VAL A 24 -1.41 -12.80 10.26
N LEU A 25 -2.29 -12.27 11.09
CA LEU A 25 -2.39 -10.81 11.32
C LEU A 25 -1.16 -10.24 12.05
N ARG A 26 -0.45 -11.04 12.82
CA ARG A 26 0.80 -10.65 13.49
C ARG A 26 2.03 -10.68 12.58
N ASN A 27 1.94 -11.27 11.39
CA ASN A 27 3.06 -11.32 10.46
C ASN A 27 3.17 -10.00 9.67
N PRO A 28 4.31 -9.28 9.68
CA PRO A 28 4.51 -8.05 8.91
C PRO A 28 4.35 -8.23 7.39
N ALA A 29 4.51 -9.45 6.87
CA ALA A 29 4.46 -9.73 5.43
C ALA A 29 3.19 -9.22 4.75
N TRP A 30 2.02 -9.37 5.39
CA TRP A 30 0.78 -8.94 4.77
C TRP A 30 0.70 -7.42 4.60
N VAL A 31 1.23 -6.64 5.55
CA VAL A 31 1.32 -5.17 5.43
C VAL A 31 2.22 -4.80 4.26
N CYS A 32 3.37 -5.47 4.14
CA CYS A 32 4.30 -5.23 3.04
C CYS A 32 3.66 -5.49 1.68
N PHE A 33 2.95 -6.60 1.51
CA PHE A 33 2.31 -6.94 0.22
C PHE A 33 1.08 -6.08 -0.08
N VAL A 34 0.28 -5.72 0.93
CA VAL A 34 -0.83 -4.76 0.75
C VAL A 34 -0.28 -3.40 0.32
N TRP A 35 0.76 -2.92 1.00
CA TRP A 35 1.41 -1.65 0.65
C TRP A 35 2.03 -1.70 -0.74
N PHE A 36 2.76 -2.76 -1.06
CA PHE A 36 3.30 -2.99 -2.41
C PHE A 36 2.20 -2.91 -3.48
N GLY A 37 1.10 -3.64 -3.29
CA GLY A 37 -0.02 -3.67 -4.23
C GLY A 37 -0.70 -2.31 -4.40
N LEU A 38 -0.90 -1.59 -3.30
CA LEU A 38 -1.50 -0.24 -3.31
C LEU A 38 -0.61 0.76 -4.08
N THR A 39 0.69 0.79 -3.77
CA THR A 39 1.65 1.67 -4.45
C THR A 39 1.81 1.31 -5.93
N ALA A 40 1.97 0.03 -6.25
CA ALA A 40 2.09 -0.43 -7.62
C ALA A 40 0.80 -0.18 -8.43
N GLY A 41 -0.36 -0.45 -7.86
CA GLY A 41 -1.66 -0.20 -8.48
C GLY A 41 -1.88 1.28 -8.79
N ALA A 42 -1.59 2.15 -7.84
CA ALA A 42 -1.71 3.59 -8.06
C ALA A 42 -0.71 4.10 -9.12
N SER A 43 0.58 3.74 -8.98
CA SER A 43 1.65 4.31 -9.82
C SER A 43 1.73 3.69 -11.22
N LEU A 44 1.47 2.38 -11.37
CA LEU A 44 1.67 1.67 -12.63
C LEU A 44 0.38 1.44 -13.41
N LEU A 45 -0.79 1.54 -12.78
CA LEU A 45 -2.08 1.34 -13.41
C LEU A 45 -2.92 2.61 -13.40
N ALA A 46 -3.22 3.18 -12.22
CA ALA A 46 -4.16 4.29 -12.12
C ALA A 46 -3.63 5.55 -12.80
N VAL A 47 -2.40 5.96 -12.52
CA VAL A 47 -1.82 7.17 -13.09
C VAL A 47 -1.66 7.09 -14.61
N PRO A 48 -1.08 6.04 -15.21
CA PRO A 48 -1.08 5.90 -16.67
C PRO A 48 -2.48 5.92 -17.30
N ALA A 49 -3.48 5.27 -16.66
CA ALA A 49 -4.86 5.28 -17.15
C ALA A 49 -5.47 6.70 -17.16
N ILE A 50 -5.19 7.52 -16.13
CA ILE A 50 -5.63 8.91 -16.06
C ILE A 50 -5.06 9.72 -17.22
N PHE A 51 -3.77 9.56 -17.54
CA PHE A 51 -3.11 10.28 -18.63
C PHE A 51 -3.43 9.75 -20.03
N SER A 52 -3.98 8.54 -20.16
CA SER A 52 -4.43 7.96 -21.43
C SER A 52 -5.88 8.27 -21.76
N ALA A 53 -6.62 8.93 -20.87
CA ALA A 53 -8.02 9.27 -21.09
C ALA A 53 -8.16 10.39 -22.15
N GLU A 54 -8.74 10.08 -23.32
CA GLU A 54 -8.86 11.00 -24.46
C GLU A 54 -9.68 12.26 -24.12
N SER A 55 -10.65 12.16 -23.22
CA SER A 55 -11.52 13.28 -22.81
C SER A 55 -10.87 14.20 -21.78
N ALA A 56 -9.73 13.84 -21.18
CA ALA A 56 -9.10 14.62 -20.12
C ALA A 56 -8.01 15.53 -20.68
N THR A 57 -8.06 16.83 -20.33
CA THR A 57 -6.95 17.72 -20.62
C THR A 57 -5.75 17.40 -19.70
N ARG A 58 -4.53 17.78 -20.11
CA ARG A 58 -3.32 17.63 -19.29
C ARG A 58 -3.50 18.20 -17.87
N ALA A 59 -4.15 19.35 -17.77
CA ALA A 59 -4.42 20.01 -16.50
C ALA A 59 -5.32 19.16 -15.58
N VAL A 60 -6.41 18.62 -16.11
CA VAL A 60 -7.32 17.73 -15.38
C VAL A 60 -6.62 16.44 -14.95
N SER A 61 -5.82 15.83 -15.86
CA SER A 61 -5.07 14.61 -15.52
C SER A 61 -4.07 14.83 -14.39
N LEU A 62 -3.37 15.98 -14.39
CA LEU A 62 -2.44 16.33 -13.31
C LEU A 62 -3.15 16.56 -11.98
N ASP A 63 -4.30 17.23 -11.98
CA ASP A 63 -5.08 17.49 -10.76
C ASP A 63 -5.61 16.19 -10.13
N VAL A 64 -6.14 15.29 -10.96
CA VAL A 64 -6.61 13.97 -10.52
C VAL A 64 -5.43 13.13 -10.00
N ALA A 65 -4.28 13.11 -10.72
CA ALA A 65 -3.10 12.38 -10.29
C ALA A 65 -2.55 12.91 -8.96
N ARG A 66 -2.54 14.24 -8.75
CA ARG A 66 -2.19 14.87 -7.47
C ARG A 66 -3.05 14.31 -6.33
N SER A 67 -4.37 14.33 -6.52
CA SER A 67 -5.33 13.82 -5.52
C SER A 67 -5.10 12.35 -5.18
N VAL A 68 -4.79 11.52 -6.18
CA VAL A 68 -4.43 10.10 -6.00
C VAL A 68 -3.16 9.98 -5.15
N PHE A 69 -2.11 10.74 -5.45
CA PHE A 69 -0.85 10.66 -4.69
C PHE A 69 -0.96 11.20 -3.26
N GLU A 70 -1.75 12.24 -3.03
CA GLU A 70 -2.03 12.74 -1.69
C GLU A 70 -2.76 11.70 -0.82
N LEU A 71 -3.78 11.04 -1.39
CA LEU A 71 -4.50 9.98 -0.70
C LEU A 71 -3.61 8.76 -0.47
N LEU A 72 -2.83 8.37 -1.48
CA LEU A 72 -1.85 7.30 -1.39
C LEU A 72 -0.85 7.57 -0.26
N GLY A 73 -0.27 8.77 -0.19
CA GLY A 73 0.68 9.14 0.85
C GLY A 73 0.10 9.01 2.27
N LYS A 74 -1.17 9.41 2.47
CA LYS A 74 -1.86 9.23 3.76
C LYS A 74 -2.05 7.75 4.11
N ALA A 75 -2.48 6.93 3.14
CA ALA A 75 -2.64 5.49 3.34
C ALA A 75 -1.30 4.80 3.63
N GLU A 76 -0.23 5.19 2.94
CA GLU A 76 1.12 4.67 3.14
C GLU A 76 1.69 5.01 4.52
N LEU A 77 1.40 6.21 5.06
CA LEU A 77 1.77 6.57 6.44
C LEU A 77 1.11 5.65 7.46
N ILE A 78 -0.18 5.33 7.28
CA ILE A 78 -0.89 4.37 8.14
C ILE A 78 -0.22 2.99 8.04
N LEU A 79 0.08 2.53 6.83
CA LEU A 79 0.74 1.24 6.61
C LEU A 79 2.16 1.20 7.21
N LEU A 80 2.90 2.31 7.15
CA LEU A 80 4.20 2.43 7.80
C LEU A 80 4.09 2.26 9.33
N VAL A 81 3.14 2.96 9.97
CA VAL A 81 2.91 2.83 11.41
C VAL A 81 2.51 1.40 11.78
N MET A 82 1.65 0.76 11.00
CA MET A 82 1.27 -0.64 11.20
C MET A 82 2.48 -1.57 11.06
N LEU A 83 3.30 -1.38 10.04
CA LEU A 83 4.52 -2.17 9.81
C LEU A 83 5.49 -2.05 10.99
N LEU A 84 5.77 -0.82 11.43
CA LEU A 84 6.67 -0.56 12.56
C LEU A 84 6.17 -1.20 13.85
N THR A 85 4.86 -1.15 14.10
CA THR A 85 4.22 -1.78 15.26
C THR A 85 4.37 -3.31 15.21
N LEU A 86 4.13 -3.93 14.05
CA LEU A 86 4.25 -5.37 13.88
C LEU A 86 5.71 -5.86 13.99
N VAL A 87 6.66 -5.10 13.43
CA VAL A 87 8.08 -5.44 13.51
C VAL A 87 8.59 -5.40 14.95
N ARG A 88 8.08 -4.47 15.79
CA ARG A 88 8.45 -4.40 17.23
C ARG A 88 8.15 -5.66 18.02
N VAL A 89 7.10 -6.39 17.63
CA VAL A 89 6.66 -7.60 18.34
C VAL A 89 7.19 -8.89 17.69
N THR A 90 8.15 -8.77 16.75
CA THR A 90 8.75 -9.89 16.03
C THR A 90 10.15 -10.20 16.54
N ASP A 91 10.50 -11.48 16.71
CA ASP A 91 11.81 -11.91 17.21
C ASP A 91 13.00 -11.51 16.33
N GLN A 92 12.77 -11.24 15.05
CA GLN A 92 13.80 -10.80 14.08
C GLN A 92 13.90 -9.28 13.93
N ALA A 93 13.43 -8.51 14.91
CA ALA A 93 13.32 -7.05 14.85
C ALA A 93 14.60 -6.36 14.35
N GLY A 94 15.79 -6.74 14.86
CA GLY A 94 17.05 -6.05 14.53
C GLY A 94 17.35 -5.97 13.03
N ARG A 95 17.10 -7.06 12.28
CA ARG A 95 17.35 -7.11 10.83
C ARG A 95 16.28 -6.40 10.01
N LEU A 96 15.05 -6.41 10.50
CA LEU A 96 13.93 -5.76 9.82
C LEU A 96 13.95 -4.24 10.01
N TRP A 97 14.51 -3.73 11.11
CA TRP A 97 14.56 -2.30 11.39
C TRP A 97 15.35 -1.49 10.35
N ALA A 98 16.41 -2.06 9.77
CA ALA A 98 17.16 -1.38 8.71
C ALA A 98 16.26 -1.11 7.48
N TRP A 99 15.47 -2.08 7.08
CA TRP A 99 14.51 -1.91 5.97
C TRP A 99 13.38 -0.94 6.31
N CYS A 100 12.88 -1.00 7.54
CA CYS A 100 11.88 -0.04 8.04
C CYS A 100 12.43 1.38 8.05
N ALA A 101 13.69 1.58 8.44
CA ALA A 101 14.34 2.91 8.40
C ALA A 101 14.44 3.43 6.97
N VAL A 102 14.83 2.60 6.00
CA VAL A 102 14.86 3.00 4.58
C VAL A 102 13.47 3.39 4.09
N LEU A 103 12.44 2.59 4.39
CA LEU A 103 11.06 2.92 4.03
C LEU A 103 10.59 4.23 4.67
N ALA A 104 10.91 4.45 5.95
CA ALA A 104 10.56 5.68 6.66
C ALA A 104 11.26 6.91 6.04
N LEU A 105 12.54 6.81 5.67
CA LEU A 105 13.27 7.89 5.00
C LEU A 105 12.68 8.22 3.63
N ILE A 106 12.33 7.19 2.84
CA ILE A 106 11.64 7.39 1.55
C ILE A 106 10.30 8.10 1.78
N MET A 107 9.51 7.66 2.75
CA MET A 107 8.22 8.27 3.07
C MET A 107 8.36 9.72 3.51
N ILE A 108 9.34 10.04 4.36
CA ILE A 108 9.62 11.42 4.78
C ILE A 108 9.97 12.27 3.55
N ALA A 109 10.88 11.81 2.69
CA ALA A 109 11.26 12.54 1.49
C ALA A 109 10.06 12.76 0.54
N GLN A 110 9.22 11.76 0.36
CA GLN A 110 8.03 11.86 -0.50
C GLN A 110 6.99 12.83 0.08
N VAL A 111 6.62 12.67 1.35
CA VAL A 111 5.52 13.44 1.97
C VAL A 111 5.94 14.86 2.32
N ALA A 112 7.16 15.05 2.83
CA ALA A 112 7.61 16.37 3.30
C ALA A 112 8.20 17.25 2.20
N TRP A 113 8.65 16.67 1.09
CA TRP A 113 9.30 17.43 0.02
C TRP A 113 8.70 17.17 -1.36
N LEU A 114 8.72 15.92 -1.85
CA LEU A 114 8.41 15.64 -3.26
C LEU A 114 6.92 15.87 -3.60
N ILE A 115 5.99 15.47 -2.75
CA ILE A 115 4.55 15.67 -2.98
C ILE A 115 4.21 17.17 -2.95
N PRO A 116 4.64 17.98 -1.96
CA PRO A 116 4.41 19.43 -1.97
C PRO A 116 5.00 20.13 -3.21
N GLU A 117 6.23 19.76 -3.62
CA GLU A 117 6.86 20.31 -4.81
C GLU A 117 6.06 19.99 -6.08
N LEU A 118 5.63 18.74 -6.25
CA LEU A 118 4.80 18.32 -7.39
C LEU A 118 3.43 18.98 -7.38
N SER A 119 2.82 19.19 -6.21
CA SER A 119 1.55 19.89 -6.05
C SER A 119 1.68 21.37 -6.46
N ALA A 120 2.71 22.07 -5.99
CA ALA A 120 2.96 23.47 -6.36
C ALA A 120 3.16 23.64 -7.88
N ARG A 121 3.82 22.68 -8.52
CA ARG A 121 3.99 22.65 -9.98
C ARG A 121 2.65 22.42 -10.70
N THR A 122 1.82 21.56 -10.18
CA THR A 122 0.48 21.33 -10.72
C THR A 122 -0.36 22.61 -10.61
N ASP A 123 -0.31 23.31 -9.48
CA ASP A 123 -1.02 24.60 -9.30
C ASP A 123 -0.54 25.66 -10.30
N SER A 124 0.77 25.73 -10.59
CA SER A 124 1.30 26.63 -11.61
C SER A 124 0.72 26.31 -13.00
N ILE A 125 0.68 25.05 -13.39
CA ILE A 125 0.11 24.60 -14.69
C ILE A 125 -1.38 24.90 -14.77
N LEU A 126 -2.13 24.65 -13.68
CA LEU A 126 -3.56 24.97 -13.58
C LEU A 126 -3.81 26.49 -13.71
N GLY A 127 -2.89 27.29 -13.19
CA GLY A 127 -2.86 28.76 -13.34
C GLY A 127 -2.42 29.26 -14.71
N GLY A 128 -2.09 28.38 -15.67
CA GLY A 128 -1.63 28.73 -17.01
C GLY A 128 -0.15 29.12 -17.09
N VAL A 129 0.63 28.86 -16.04
CA VAL A 129 2.07 29.15 -15.98
C VAL A 129 2.85 27.85 -16.10
N GLU A 130 3.73 27.75 -17.11
CA GLU A 130 4.62 26.59 -17.23
C GLU A 130 5.76 26.70 -16.21
N PRO A 131 5.87 25.79 -15.23
CA PRO A 131 6.91 25.85 -14.22
C PRO A 131 8.28 25.46 -14.80
N PRO A 132 9.39 25.97 -14.25
CA PRO A 132 10.75 25.65 -14.70
C PRO A 132 11.03 24.14 -14.59
N PRO A 133 11.99 23.57 -15.35
CA PRO A 133 12.37 22.17 -15.23
C PRO A 133 12.71 21.77 -13.78
N SER A 134 12.30 20.58 -13.36
CA SER A 134 12.55 20.05 -12.01
C SER A 134 12.79 18.55 -12.06
N ILE A 135 13.66 18.07 -11.19
CA ILE A 135 13.95 16.65 -11.01
C ILE A 135 12.91 15.95 -10.10
N ALA A 136 11.97 16.70 -9.52
CA ALA A 136 11.04 16.19 -8.50
C ALA A 136 10.25 14.96 -8.98
N HIS A 137 9.76 14.97 -10.23
CA HIS A 137 9.02 13.83 -10.79
C HIS A 137 9.92 12.59 -10.94
N ALA A 138 11.15 12.76 -11.46
CA ALA A 138 12.10 11.65 -11.56
C ALA A 138 12.49 11.11 -10.18
N ALA A 139 12.76 11.99 -9.22
CA ALA A 139 13.09 11.62 -7.84
C ALA A 139 11.92 10.86 -7.16
N TYR A 140 10.68 11.31 -7.38
CA TYR A 140 9.48 10.62 -6.87
C TYR A 140 9.35 9.22 -7.47
N SER A 141 9.52 9.09 -8.78
CA SER A 141 9.41 7.82 -9.50
C SER A 141 10.50 6.83 -9.06
N ILE A 142 11.76 7.28 -8.98
CA ILE A 142 12.88 6.45 -8.54
C ILE A 142 12.69 6.00 -7.08
N SER A 143 12.35 6.92 -6.17
CA SER A 143 12.09 6.60 -4.78
C SER A 143 10.91 5.63 -4.62
N GLY A 144 9.90 5.74 -5.48
CA GLY A 144 8.77 4.81 -5.56
C GLY A 144 9.20 3.39 -5.96
N LEU A 145 10.06 3.26 -6.98
CA LEU A 145 10.61 1.95 -7.39
C LEU A 145 11.47 1.32 -6.30
N VAL A 146 12.32 2.11 -5.64
CA VAL A 146 13.12 1.64 -4.49
C VAL A 146 12.21 1.18 -3.36
N LYS A 147 11.15 1.94 -3.05
CA LYS A 147 10.14 1.57 -2.05
C LYS A 147 9.48 0.23 -2.39
N LEU A 148 9.04 0.03 -3.63
CA LEU A 148 8.45 -1.24 -4.09
C LEU A 148 9.42 -2.41 -3.90
N ALA A 149 10.69 -2.25 -4.29
CA ALA A 149 11.70 -3.28 -4.09
C ALA A 149 11.91 -3.61 -2.61
N CYS A 150 12.02 -2.59 -1.75
CA CYS A 150 12.15 -2.77 -0.29
C CYS A 150 10.94 -3.52 0.30
N LEU A 151 9.73 -3.14 -0.07
CA LEU A 151 8.49 -3.77 0.41
C LEU A 151 8.40 -5.24 -0.02
N PHE A 152 8.76 -5.54 -1.27
CA PHE A 152 8.79 -6.92 -1.77
C PHE A 152 9.80 -7.77 -1.01
N ILE A 153 11.04 -7.30 -0.89
CA ILE A 153 12.11 -8.01 -0.17
C ILE A 153 11.71 -8.23 1.29
N LEU A 154 11.24 -7.19 1.97
CA LEU A 154 10.82 -7.28 3.37
C LEU A 154 9.64 -8.24 3.55
N GLY A 155 8.66 -8.20 2.65
CA GLY A 155 7.53 -9.12 2.64
C GLY A 155 7.95 -10.59 2.50
N VAL A 156 8.88 -10.87 1.58
CA VAL A 156 9.42 -12.23 1.38
C VAL A 156 10.24 -12.69 2.59
N MET A 157 11.08 -11.80 3.15
CA MET A 157 11.90 -12.11 4.34
C MET A 157 11.04 -12.48 5.55
N THR A 158 9.99 -11.71 5.79
CA THR A 158 9.08 -11.93 6.93
C THR A 158 8.16 -13.13 6.73
N ASN A 159 7.83 -13.48 5.48
CA ASN A 159 7.03 -14.66 5.17
C ASN A 159 7.82 -15.98 5.34
N LYS A 160 9.12 -15.99 4.99
CA LYS A 160 10.01 -17.17 5.13
C LYS A 160 10.37 -17.50 6.59
N GLY A 161 10.25 -16.56 7.51
CA GLY A 161 10.53 -16.76 8.94
C GLY A 161 9.47 -17.55 9.69
N ARG A 162 8.50 -18.15 9.01
CA ARG A 162 7.46 -18.99 9.61
C ARG A 162 8.00 -20.42 9.70
N PRO A 163 8.29 -20.97 10.91
CA PRO A 163 8.45 -22.42 11.04
C PRO A 163 7.12 -23.04 10.58
N GLY A 164 7.21 -24.00 9.68
CA GLY A 164 6.05 -24.71 9.16
C GLY A 164 5.19 -25.23 10.32
N GLY A 165 3.90 -24.89 10.30
CA GLY A 165 2.89 -25.48 11.17
C GLY A 165 2.57 -26.90 10.72
#